data_3cb066b2f48651515ca68a7cd659630f
#
_entry.id   3cb066b2f48651515ca68a7cd659630f
#
_cell.length_a   1.000
_cell.length_b   1.000
_cell.length_c   1.000
_cell.angle_alpha   90.00
_cell.angle_beta   90.00
_cell.angle_gamma   90.00
#
_symmetry.space_group_name_H-M   'P 1'
#
loop_
_entity.id
_entity.type
_entity.pdbx_description
1 polymer ?
#
loop_
_entity_poly.entity_id
_entity_poly.type
_entity_poly.pdbx_seq_one_letter_code
_entity_poly.pdbx_strand_id
1 'polypeptide(L)' 'MMRILYECRGVSLAETGAGYAVLKRGQVYIDSIETPREAVILFTEILQTEMLRRVERYEQRYKQKKKAEL' A
#
# COMPACT_ATOMS: atom_id res chain seq x y z
N MET A 1 -12.59 7.86 16.62
CA MET A 1 -12.80 8.52 15.31
C MET A 1 -11.55 8.38 14.47
N MET A 2 -11.69 7.93 13.22
CA MET A 2 -10.54 7.73 12.34
C MET A 2 -10.29 8.93 11.45
N ARG A 3 -9.05 9.36 11.37
CA ARG A 3 -8.66 10.50 10.54
C ARG A 3 -7.60 10.04 9.53
N ILE A 4 -7.88 10.19 8.25
CA ILE A 4 -6.90 9.85 7.20
C ILE A 4 -5.85 10.95 7.16
N LEU A 5 -4.59 10.56 7.37
CA LEU A 5 -3.45 11.47 7.35
C LEU A 5 -2.81 11.53 5.97
N TYR A 6 -2.78 10.41 5.27
CA TYR A 6 -2.15 10.31 3.96
C TYR A 6 -2.77 9.17 3.18
N GLU A 7 -2.93 9.38 1.88
CA GLU A 7 -3.46 8.34 1.00
C GLU A 7 -2.69 8.34 -0.32
N CYS A 8 -2.32 7.14 -0.78
CA CYS A 8 -1.62 6.97 -2.05
C CYS A 8 -2.01 5.63 -2.65
N ARG A 9 -2.57 5.68 -3.85
CA ARG A 9 -2.89 4.50 -4.67
C ARG A 9 -3.71 3.43 -3.92
N GLY A 10 -4.70 3.87 -3.16
CA GLY A 10 -5.58 2.97 -2.44
C GLY A 10 -5.05 2.50 -1.10
N VAL A 11 -3.86 2.94 -0.70
CA VAL A 11 -3.30 2.66 0.62
C VAL A 11 -3.38 3.94 1.44
N SER A 12 -3.92 3.84 2.64
CA SER A 12 -4.13 5.00 3.51
C SER A 12 -3.45 4.81 4.85
N LEU A 13 -2.91 5.90 5.38
CA LEU A 13 -2.40 5.97 6.74
C LEU A 13 -3.39 6.79 7.56
N ALA A 14 -3.86 6.24 8.66
CA ALA A 14 -4.89 6.88 9.49
C ALA A 14 -4.47 6.96 10.94
N GLU A 15 -4.96 8.01 11.61
CA GLU A 15 -4.88 8.15 13.05
C GLU A 15 -6.21 7.68 13.64
N THR A 16 -6.15 6.88 14.68
CA THR A 16 -7.32 6.33 15.36
C THR A 16 -7.25 6.63 16.85
N GLY A 17 -8.33 6.35 17.58
CA GLY A 17 -8.31 6.49 19.05
C GLY A 17 -7.35 5.52 19.73
N ALA A 18 -6.95 4.44 19.08
CA ALA A 18 -6.03 3.45 19.61
C ALA A 18 -4.60 3.60 19.09
N GLY A 19 -4.33 4.63 18.28
CA GLY A 19 -3.03 4.87 17.68
C GLY A 19 -3.12 5.14 16.20
N TYR A 20 -2.49 4.29 15.40
CA TYR A 20 -2.48 4.45 13.95
C TYR A 20 -2.91 3.16 13.27
N ALA A 21 -3.38 3.29 12.04
CA ALA A 21 -3.81 2.17 11.22
C ALA A 21 -3.39 2.37 9.77
N VAL A 22 -3.19 1.27 9.05
CA VAL A 22 -2.98 1.29 7.61
C VAL A 22 -4.16 0.60 6.96
N LEU A 23 -4.78 1.28 6.00
CA LEU A 23 -5.92 0.77 5.28
C LEU A 23 -5.52 0.47 3.83
N LYS A 24 -6.16 -0.54 3.28
CA LYS A 24 -5.97 -0.92 1.89
C LYS A 24 -7.35 -1.02 1.25
N ARG A 25 -7.61 -0.19 0.25
CA ARG A 25 -8.89 -0.11 -0.44
C ARG A 25 -10.07 0.13 0.51
N GLY A 26 -9.85 1.00 1.51
CA GLY A 26 -10.87 1.35 2.48
C GLY A 26 -11.05 0.36 3.62
N GLN A 27 -10.31 -0.75 3.62
CA GLN A 27 -10.38 -1.75 4.68
C GLN A 27 -9.14 -1.69 5.55
N VAL A 28 -9.33 -1.85 6.86
CA VAL A 28 -8.21 -1.86 7.81
C VAL A 28 -7.36 -3.10 7.55
N TYR A 29 -6.09 -2.87 7.26
CA TYR A 29 -5.12 -3.93 7.02
C TYR A 29 -4.27 -4.20 8.26
N ILE A 30 -3.76 -3.13 8.88
CA ILE A 30 -3.02 -3.19 10.14
C ILE A 30 -3.61 -2.14 11.07
N ASP A 31 -3.86 -2.52 12.32
CA ASP A 31 -4.48 -1.65 13.32
C ASP A 31 -3.60 -1.56 14.57
N SER A 32 -3.94 -0.61 15.43
CA SER A 32 -3.33 -0.46 16.74
C SER A 32 -1.80 -0.29 16.70
N ILE A 33 -1.33 0.46 15.71
CA ILE A 33 0.09 0.80 15.62
C ILE A 33 0.37 1.91 16.63
N GLU A 34 1.34 1.69 17.52
CA GLU A 34 1.55 2.56 18.68
C GLU A 34 2.23 3.89 18.32
N THR A 35 3.16 3.89 17.39
CA THR A 35 3.95 5.08 17.08
C THR A 35 3.76 5.53 15.64
N PRO A 36 3.84 6.84 15.40
CA PRO A 36 3.75 7.34 14.02
C PRO A 36 4.90 6.84 13.14
N ARG A 37 6.08 6.64 13.69
CA ARG A 37 7.23 6.14 12.94
C ARG A 37 6.96 4.73 12.41
N GLU A 38 6.49 3.83 13.28
CA GLU A 38 6.11 2.47 12.87
C GLU A 38 5.02 2.49 11.81
N ALA A 39 4.03 3.37 12.00
CA ALA A 39 2.92 3.49 11.05
C ALA A 39 3.40 3.89 9.66
N VAL A 40 4.33 4.84 9.59
CA VAL A 40 4.91 5.27 8.32
C VAL A 40 5.71 4.15 7.67
N ILE A 41 6.50 3.42 8.44
CA ILE A 41 7.28 2.29 7.92
C ILE A 41 6.36 1.22 7.33
N LEU A 42 5.32 0.84 8.06
CA LEU A 42 4.36 -0.17 7.61
C LEU A 42 3.57 0.31 6.39
N PHE A 43 3.14 1.56 6.40
CA PHE A 43 2.47 2.17 5.25
C PHE A 43 3.34 2.12 4.01
N THR A 44 4.62 2.49 4.15
CA THR A 44 5.57 2.50 3.04
C THR A 44 5.80 1.10 2.49
N GLU A 45 5.94 0.10 3.37
CA GLU A 45 6.12 -1.29 2.96
C GLU A 45 4.93 -1.82 2.16
N ILE A 46 3.72 -1.54 2.64
CA ILE A 46 2.50 -1.96 1.95
C ILE A 46 2.38 -1.27 0.59
N LEU A 47 2.69 0.02 0.55
CA LEU A 47 2.66 0.79 -0.68
C LEU A 47 3.67 0.26 -1.69
N GLN A 48 4.90 -0.06 -1.25
CA GLN A 48 5.92 -0.66 -2.10
C GLN A 48 5.47 -2.00 -2.67
N THR A 49 4.85 -2.83 -1.85
CA THR A 49 4.34 -4.13 -2.28
C THR A 49 3.29 -3.96 -3.39
N GLU A 50 2.38 -3.01 -3.22
CA GLU A 50 1.36 -2.73 -4.24
C GLU A 50 1.98 -2.21 -5.54
N MET A 51 2.97 -1.35 -5.43
CA MET A 51 3.68 -0.82 -6.59
C MET A 51 4.42 -1.93 -7.34
N LEU A 52 5.10 -2.81 -6.60
CA LEU A 52 5.83 -3.93 -7.18
C LEU A 52 4.90 -4.88 -7.94
N ARG A 53 3.73 -5.16 -7.38
CA ARG A 53 2.73 -6.00 -8.07
C ARG A 53 2.31 -5.39 -9.41
N ARG A 54 2.12 -4.08 -9.45
CA ARG A 54 1.75 -3.38 -10.69
C ARG A 54 2.89 -3.43 -11.70
N VAL A 55 4.12 -3.23 -11.25
CA VAL A 55 5.30 -3.29 -12.10
C VAL A 55 5.50 -4.70 -12.65
N GLU A 56 5.33 -5.73 -11.82
CA GLU A 56 5.44 -7.13 -12.24
C GLU A 56 4.42 -7.47 -13.33
N ARG A 57 3.17 -7.01 -13.18
CA ARG A 57 2.15 -7.20 -14.21
C ARG A 57 2.54 -6.55 -15.51
N TYR A 58 3.10 -5.34 -15.43
CA TYR A 58 3.55 -4.61 -16.60
C TYR A 58 4.70 -5.33 -17.29
N GLU A 59 5.66 -5.82 -16.53
CA GLU A 59 6.78 -6.59 -17.04
C GLU A 59 6.34 -7.88 -17.73
N GLN A 60 5.37 -8.58 -17.16
CA GLN A 60 4.83 -9.80 -17.76
C GLN A 60 4.17 -9.51 -19.10
N ARG A 61 3.40 -8.42 -19.19
CA ARG A 61 2.79 -8.00 -20.45
C ARG A 61 3.84 -7.67 -21.50
N TYR A 62 4.90 -7.00 -21.08
CA TYR A 62 6.00 -6.63 -21.96
C TYR A 62 6.73 -7.86 -22.47
N LYS A 63 7.01 -8.83 -21.61
CA LYS A 63 7.66 -10.08 -21.97
C LYS A 63 6.81 -10.90 -22.94
N GLN A 64 5.51 -10.96 -22.72
CA GLN A 64 4.57 -11.66 -23.62
C GLN A 64 4.52 -10.99 -24.99
N LYS A 65 4.49 -9.67 -25.03
CA LYS A 65 4.51 -8.91 -26.27
C LYS A 65 5.79 -9.18 -27.06
N LYS A 66 6.91 -9.21 -26.37
CA LYS A 66 8.22 -9.48 -26.99
C LYS A 66 8.28 -10.89 -27.57
N LYS A 67 7.71 -11.87 -26.87
CA LYS A 67 7.63 -13.25 -27.38
C LYS A 67 6.73 -13.36 -28.61
N ALA A 68 5.67 -12.57 -28.66
CA ALA A 68 4.75 -12.59 -29.81
C ALA A 68 5.36 -11.96 -31.06
N GLU A 69 6.35 -11.10 -30.91
CA GLU A 69 7.04 -10.45 -32.03
C GLU A 69 8.16 -11.32 -32.63
N LEU A 70 8.54 -12.34 -31.94
CA LEU A 70 9.54 -13.30 -32.40
C LEU A 70 8.88 -14.48 -33.11
#